data_cda4f0455fd9aaa7a1dc27d25649a486
#
_entry.id   cda4f0455fd9aaa7a1dc27d25649a486
#
_cell.length_a   1.000
_cell.length_b   1.000
_cell.length_c   1.000
_cell.angle_alpha   90.00
_cell.angle_beta   90.00
_cell.angle_gamma   90.00
#
_symmetry.space_group_name_H-M   'P 1'
#
loop_
_entity.id
_entity.type
_entity.pdbx_description
1 polymer ?
#
loop_
_entity_poly.entity_id
_entity_poly.type
_entity_poly.pdbx_seq_one_letter_code
_entity_poly.pdbx_strand_id
1 'polypeptide(L)'
;MAERTQTTPTAPDAVLRALADPNRRQILRLVQHTELPAGRIAASFPLTQQAVSQHIGVLRQAGLLTERREGTRRLYGLRHEALEPVRELLSEFWPDALSRLKKAVETDHPRPPKRQP
;
A
#
# COMPACT_ATOMS: atom_id res chain seq x y z
N MET A 1 16.04 -20.20 20.99
CA MET A 1 15.73 -19.92 20.80
C MET A 1 15.69 -19.38 19.91
N ALA A 2 15.90 -19.11 19.63
CA ALA A 2 15.83 -18.43 18.89
C ALA A 2 14.95 -18.44 18.12
N GLU A 3 14.64 -18.65 18.10
CA GLU A 3 13.99 -18.74 17.57
C GLU A 3 13.04 -18.25 17.43
N ARG A 4 12.61 -17.85 17.92
CA ARG A 4 11.72 -17.23 17.92
C ARG A 4 11.61 -16.23 17.08
N THR A 5 12.36 -15.74 16.86
CA THR A 5 12.35 -14.65 15.99
C THR A 5 11.81 -15.01 14.69
N GLN A 6 11.87 -16.18 14.29
CA GLN A 6 11.36 -16.46 13.03
C GLN A 6 9.88 -16.44 12.98
N THR A 7 9.22 -16.33 14.08
CA THR A 7 7.79 -16.23 14.07
C THR A 7 7.34 -14.80 13.79
N THR A 8 8.25 -13.86 13.80
CA THR A 8 7.92 -12.47 13.52
C THR A 8 8.16 -12.22 12.04
N PRO A 9 7.12 -11.87 11.28
CA PRO A 9 7.33 -11.63 9.86
C PRO A 9 8.23 -10.42 9.64
N THR A 10 9.02 -10.47 8.60
CA THR A 10 9.79 -9.31 8.20
C THR A 10 8.86 -8.28 7.58
N ALA A 11 9.37 -7.07 7.38
CA ALA A 11 8.57 -6.02 6.80
C ALA A 11 7.96 -6.40 5.46
N PRO A 12 8.70 -6.95 4.51
CA PRO A 12 8.06 -7.32 3.25
C PRO A 12 7.01 -8.41 3.43
N ASP A 13 7.20 -9.33 4.38
CA ASP A 13 6.23 -10.39 4.59
C ASP A 13 4.90 -9.84 5.06
N ALA A 14 4.91 -8.94 6.02
CA ALA A 14 3.68 -8.36 6.54
C ALA A 14 2.96 -7.55 5.47
N VAL A 15 3.72 -6.79 4.70
CA VAL A 15 3.14 -5.98 3.64
C VAL A 15 2.56 -6.88 2.56
N LEU A 16 3.27 -7.93 2.17
CA LEU A 16 2.78 -8.84 1.14
C LEU A 16 1.49 -9.53 1.57
N ARG A 17 1.41 -9.93 2.85
CA ARG A 17 0.18 -10.51 3.35
C ARG A 17 -0.98 -9.55 3.27
N ALA A 18 -0.74 -8.32 3.65
CA ALA A 18 -1.78 -7.32 3.58
C ALA A 18 -2.22 -7.08 2.14
N LEU A 19 -1.28 -7.10 1.21
CA LEU A 19 -1.58 -6.85 -0.20
C LEU A 19 -2.20 -8.06 -0.90
N ALA A 20 -2.23 -9.21 -0.25
CA ALA A 20 -2.77 -10.41 -0.89
C ALA A 20 -4.28 -10.36 -1.07
N ASP A 21 -4.97 -9.51 -0.33
CA ASP A 21 -6.42 -9.44 -0.39
C ASP A 21 -6.85 -8.33 -1.35
N PRO A 22 -7.71 -8.63 -2.32
CA PRO A 22 -8.11 -7.62 -3.31
C PRO A 22 -8.87 -6.44 -2.69
N ASN A 23 -9.64 -6.67 -1.65
CA ASN A 23 -10.34 -5.57 -0.98
C ASN A 23 -9.36 -4.63 -0.32
N ARG A 24 -8.31 -5.17 0.27
CA ARG A 24 -7.30 -4.30 0.88
C ARG A 24 -6.54 -3.50 -0.16
N ARG A 25 -6.26 -4.11 -1.31
CA ARG A 25 -5.63 -3.34 -2.39
C ARG A 25 -6.54 -2.21 -2.87
N GLN A 26 -7.84 -2.46 -2.90
CA GLN A 26 -8.77 -1.42 -3.33
C GLN A 26 -8.82 -0.29 -2.31
N ILE A 27 -8.75 -0.62 -1.02
CA ILE A 27 -8.70 0.42 0.00
C ILE A 27 -7.47 1.31 -0.23
N LEU A 28 -6.33 0.70 -0.50
CA LEU A 28 -5.12 1.49 -0.74
C LEU A 28 -5.27 2.39 -1.96
N ARG A 29 -5.94 1.91 -3.01
CA ARG A 29 -6.18 2.76 -4.17
C ARG A 29 -7.02 3.96 -3.83
N LEU A 30 -8.02 3.77 -2.96
CA LEU A 30 -8.89 4.88 -2.56
C LEU A 30 -8.14 5.95 -1.79
N VAL A 31 -7.16 5.55 -0.97
CA VAL A 31 -6.44 6.51 -0.13
C VAL A 31 -5.05 6.81 -0.65
N GLN A 32 -4.79 6.45 -1.89
CA GLN A 32 -3.47 6.60 -2.48
C GLN A 32 -3.06 8.06 -2.62
N HIS A 33 -4.00 8.91 -2.96
CA HIS A 33 -3.71 10.31 -3.20
C HIS A 33 -4.50 11.26 -2.31
N THR A 34 -5.35 10.72 -1.45
CA THR A 34 -6.13 11.56 -0.56
C THR A 34 -6.46 10.77 0.70
N GLU A 35 -6.52 11.46 1.81
CA GLU A 35 -6.87 10.82 3.06
C GLU A 35 -8.40 10.73 3.18
N LEU A 36 -8.87 9.61 3.70
CA LEU A 36 -10.31 9.40 3.88
C LEU A 36 -10.59 8.81 5.25
N PRO A 37 -11.72 9.17 5.84
CA PRO A 37 -12.15 8.51 7.07
C PRO A 37 -12.73 7.14 6.77
N ALA A 38 -12.74 6.27 7.77
CA ALA A 38 -13.18 4.89 7.59
C ALA A 38 -14.58 4.80 7.01
N GLY A 39 -15.47 5.69 7.41
CA GLY A 39 -16.83 5.67 6.89
C GLY A 39 -16.90 5.90 5.39
N ARG A 40 -16.05 6.81 4.89
CA ARG A 40 -16.00 7.07 3.45
C ARG A 40 -15.41 5.89 2.71
N ILE A 41 -14.42 5.25 3.31
CA ILE A 41 -13.84 4.05 2.71
C ILE A 41 -14.91 2.97 2.64
N ALA A 42 -15.62 2.74 3.73
CA ALA A 42 -16.63 1.69 3.78
C ALA A 42 -17.76 1.95 2.79
N ALA A 43 -18.10 3.20 2.56
CA ALA A 43 -19.17 3.53 1.63
C ALA A 43 -18.84 3.12 0.20
N SER A 44 -17.58 2.86 -0.10
CA SER A 44 -17.16 2.49 -1.44
C SER A 44 -17.20 0.99 -1.71
N PHE A 45 -17.65 0.20 -0.73
CA PHE A 45 -17.60 -1.25 -0.84
C PHE A 45 -18.95 -1.88 -0.58
N PRO A 46 -19.24 -3.01 -1.25
CA PRO A 46 -20.42 -3.80 -0.90
C PRO A 46 -20.12 -4.74 0.26
N LEU A 47 -19.37 -4.25 1.24
CA LEU A 47 -19.01 -5.00 2.43
C LEU A 47 -19.58 -4.33 3.65
N THR A 48 -19.68 -5.07 4.74
CA THR A 48 -20.11 -4.45 5.99
C THR A 48 -19.03 -3.50 6.47
N GLN A 49 -19.46 -2.52 7.24
CA GLN A 49 -18.51 -1.57 7.81
C GLN A 49 -17.52 -2.30 8.72
N GLN A 50 -17.99 -3.35 9.40
CA GLN A 50 -17.10 -4.11 10.26
C GLN A 50 -16.02 -4.82 9.47
N ALA A 51 -16.38 -5.39 8.31
CA ALA A 51 -15.39 -6.06 7.47
C ALA A 51 -14.36 -5.07 6.96
N VAL A 52 -14.83 -3.88 6.55
CA VAL A 52 -13.89 -2.85 6.08
C VAL A 52 -12.97 -2.41 7.22
N SER A 53 -13.52 -2.27 8.42
CA SER A 53 -12.68 -1.91 9.57
C SER A 53 -11.60 -2.94 9.85
N GLN A 54 -11.91 -4.21 9.67
CA GLN A 54 -10.92 -5.25 9.85
C GLN A 54 -9.82 -5.15 8.81
N HIS A 55 -10.18 -4.87 7.57
CA HIS A 55 -9.19 -4.68 6.52
C HIS A 55 -8.30 -3.48 6.81
N ILE A 56 -8.89 -2.41 7.29
CA ILE A 56 -8.11 -1.22 7.66
C ILE A 56 -7.15 -1.59 8.79
N GLY A 57 -7.61 -2.38 9.75
CA GLY A 57 -6.75 -2.81 10.84
C GLY A 57 -5.54 -3.60 10.38
N VAL A 58 -5.76 -4.52 9.43
CA VAL A 58 -4.66 -5.30 8.88
C VAL A 58 -3.66 -4.39 8.17
N LEU A 59 -4.17 -3.45 7.38
CA LEU A 59 -3.31 -2.52 6.66
C LEU A 59 -2.51 -1.64 7.62
N ARG A 60 -3.16 -1.18 8.69
CA ARG A 60 -2.46 -0.38 9.69
C ARG A 60 -1.34 -1.17 10.36
N GLN A 61 -1.62 -2.41 10.73
CA GLN A 61 -0.62 -3.23 11.40
C GLN A 61 0.55 -3.55 10.50
N ALA A 62 0.31 -3.62 9.20
CA ALA A 62 1.40 -3.83 8.25
C ALA A 62 2.17 -2.55 7.96
N GLY A 63 1.74 -1.43 8.52
CA GLY A 63 2.43 -0.16 8.29
C GLY A 63 2.09 0.51 6.97
N LEU A 64 1.04 0.06 6.30
CA LEU A 64 0.68 0.57 4.98
C LEU A 64 -0.18 1.82 5.01
N LEU A 65 -0.74 2.15 6.16
CA LEU A 65 -1.61 3.32 6.27
C LEU A 65 -1.02 4.35 7.21
N THR A 66 -1.14 5.61 6.82
CA THR A 66 -0.98 6.72 7.75
C THR A 66 -2.31 6.91 8.44
N GLU A 67 -2.25 7.45 9.64
CA GLU A 67 -3.44 7.75 10.41
C GLU A 67 -3.26 9.11 11.02
N ARG A 68 -4.20 9.99 10.76
CA ARG A 68 -4.15 11.36 11.27
C ARG A 68 -5.50 11.70 11.87
N ARG A 69 -5.48 12.38 12.97
CA ARG A 69 -6.72 12.78 13.62
C ARG A 69 -7.11 14.18 13.16
N GLU A 70 -8.38 14.33 12.85
CA GLU A 70 -8.92 15.62 12.50
C GLU A 70 -10.25 15.76 13.24
N GLY A 71 -10.26 16.54 14.33
CA GLY A 71 -11.41 16.59 15.20
C GLY A 71 -11.64 15.24 15.83
N THR A 72 -12.83 14.70 15.67
CA THR A 72 -13.15 13.37 16.18
C THR A 72 -12.93 12.27 15.15
N ARG A 73 -12.51 12.64 13.96
CA ARG A 73 -12.33 11.66 12.89
C ARG A 73 -10.89 11.25 12.76
N ARG A 74 -10.70 10.03 12.28
CA ARG A 74 -9.38 9.57 11.89
C ARG A 74 -9.36 9.46 10.39
N LEU A 75 -8.31 10.01 9.79
CA LEU A 75 -8.14 9.99 8.36
C LEU A 75 -7.01 9.06 8.00
N TYR A 76 -7.23 8.22 7.00
CA TYR A 76 -6.27 7.22 6.58
C TYR A 76 -5.75 7.54 5.20
N GLY A 77 -4.44 7.36 5.02
CA GLY A 77 -3.79 7.54 3.74
C GLY A 77 -2.82 6.41 3.50
N LEU A 78 -2.32 6.31 2.28
CA LEU A 78 -1.30 5.31 1.95
C LEU A 78 0.05 5.82 2.42
N ARG A 79 0.74 4.96 3.14
CA ARG A 79 2.10 5.27 3.56
C ARG A 79 3.05 4.67 2.54
N HIS A 80 3.48 5.51 1.61
CA HIS A 80 4.21 5.04 0.42
C HIS A 80 5.52 4.34 0.76
N GLU A 81 6.23 4.82 1.77
CA GLU A 81 7.51 4.22 2.11
C GLU A 81 7.38 2.80 2.65
N ALA A 82 6.17 2.39 3.03
CA ALA A 82 5.97 1.02 3.47
C ALA A 82 6.12 0.02 2.33
N LEU A 83 6.07 0.50 1.09
CA LEU A 83 6.21 -0.37 -0.07
C LEU A 83 7.66 -0.60 -0.45
N GLU A 84 8.58 0.15 0.14
CA GLU A 84 9.98 0.03 -0.22
C GLU A 84 10.56 -1.36 0.00
N PRO A 85 10.28 -2.03 1.13
CA PRO A 85 10.82 -3.37 1.31
C PRO A 85 10.32 -4.38 0.28
N VAL A 86 9.09 -4.16 -0.22
CA VAL A 86 8.55 -5.03 -1.26
C VAL A 86 9.29 -4.77 -2.57
N ARG A 87 9.54 -3.51 -2.88
CA ARG A 87 10.29 -3.17 -4.07
C ARG A 87 11.67 -3.81 -4.05
N GLU A 88 12.34 -3.75 -2.90
CA GLU A 88 13.64 -4.37 -2.75
C GLU A 88 13.57 -5.88 -2.91
N LEU A 89 12.55 -6.49 -2.36
CA LEU A 89 12.37 -7.92 -2.51
C LEU A 89 12.19 -8.30 -3.97
N LEU A 90 11.36 -7.56 -4.68
CA LEU A 90 11.11 -7.85 -6.08
C LEU A 90 12.34 -7.68 -6.93
N SER A 91 13.22 -6.78 -6.54
CA SER A 91 14.44 -6.55 -7.31
C SER A 91 15.37 -7.76 -7.26
N GLU A 92 15.21 -8.63 -6.27
CA GLU A 92 16.01 -9.86 -6.21
C GLU A 92 15.62 -10.83 -7.31
N PHE A 93 14.35 -10.79 -7.73
CA PHE A 93 13.85 -11.73 -8.73
C PHE A 93 13.75 -11.10 -10.10
N TRP A 94 13.65 -9.79 -10.15
CA TRP A 94 13.45 -9.04 -11.39
C TRP A 94 14.44 -7.89 -11.51
N PRO A 95 15.72 -8.11 -11.34
CA PRO A 95 16.62 -6.95 -11.36
C PRO A 95 16.58 -6.22 -12.69
N ASP A 96 16.54 -6.96 -13.79
CA ASP A 96 16.54 -6.31 -15.10
C ASP A 96 15.21 -5.66 -15.41
N ALA A 97 14.13 -6.29 -15.03
CA ALA A 97 12.82 -5.74 -15.31
C ALA A 97 12.60 -4.43 -14.58
N LEU A 98 12.99 -4.38 -13.31
CA LEU A 98 12.84 -3.16 -12.55
C LEU A 98 13.75 -2.06 -13.04
N SER A 99 14.94 -2.45 -13.45
CA SER A 99 15.89 -1.49 -14.00
C SER A 99 15.35 -0.86 -15.27
N ARG A 100 14.77 -1.67 -16.14
CA ARG A 100 14.18 -1.16 -17.37
C ARG A 100 12.99 -0.28 -17.10
N LEU A 101 12.18 -0.66 -16.13
CA LEU A 101 11.02 0.13 -15.77
C LEU A 101 11.44 1.49 -15.25
N LYS A 102 12.42 1.50 -14.38
CA LYS A 102 12.92 2.75 -13.83
C LYS A 102 13.45 3.64 -14.93
N LYS A 103 14.19 3.06 -15.85
CA LYS A 103 14.74 3.81 -16.95
C LYS A 103 13.66 4.38 -17.85
N ALA A 104 12.62 3.59 -18.12
CA ALA A 104 11.53 4.05 -18.94
C ALA A 104 10.82 5.23 -18.28
N VAL A 105 10.61 5.16 -16.98
CA VAL A 105 9.96 6.25 -16.27
C VAL A 105 10.80 7.51 -16.33
N GLU A 106 12.10 7.37 -16.11
CA GLU A 106 12.98 8.53 -16.15
C GLU A 106 13.04 9.14 -17.53
N THR A 107 13.00 8.30 -18.55
CA THR A 107 13.05 8.79 -19.92
C THR A 107 11.77 9.48 -20.31
N ASP A 108 10.64 8.89 -19.93
CA ASP A 108 9.35 9.44 -20.30
C ASP A 108 8.96 10.65 -19.50
N HIS A 109 9.46 10.75 -18.32
CA HIS A 109 9.06 11.79 -17.40
C HIS A 109 9.14 13.18 -18.00
N PRO A 110 10.18 13.53 -18.69
CA PRO A 110 10.27 14.88 -19.25
C PRO A 110 9.43 15.09 -20.47
N ARG A 111 8.76 14.12 -20.99
CA ARG A 111 7.97 14.41 -22.15
C ARG A 111 6.59 13.91 -21.99
N PRO A 112 5.97 14.36 -21.02
CA PRO A 112 4.64 13.99 -20.77
C PRO A 112 3.72 14.29 -21.88
N PRO A 113 3.95 15.24 -22.49
CA PRO A 113 2.99 15.57 -23.45
C PRO A 113 3.07 14.76 -24.64
N LYS A 114 3.76 14.26 -24.94
CA LYS A 114 3.81 13.58 -25.97
C LYS A 114 2.83 12.78 -26.25
N ARG A 115 2.29 12.77 -25.97
CA ARG A 115 1.51 12.13 -26.02
C ARG A 115 0.79 12.23 -26.82
N GLN A 116 0.69 12.63 -27.26
CA GLN A 116 0.20 12.74 -27.87
C GLN A 116 -0.05 12.70 -28.68
N PRO A 117 -0.07 12.67 -29.19
CA PRO A 117 -0.53 12.84 -29.96
C PRO A 117 -0.96 12.89 -30.17
#